data_ccefea4b34e02684e0e6c64506e86c3c
#
_entry.id   ccefea4b34e02684e0e6c64506e86c3c
#
_cell.length_a   1.000
_cell.length_b   1.000
_cell.length_c   1.000
_cell.angle_alpha   90.00
_cell.angle_beta   90.00
_cell.angle_gamma   90.00
#
_symmetry.space_group_name_H-M   'P 1'
#
loop_
_entity.id
_entity.type
_entity.pdbx_description
1 polymer ?
#
loop_
_entity_poly.entity_id
_entity_poly.type
_entity_poly.pdbx_seq_one_letter_code
_entity_poly.pdbx_strand_id
1 'polypeptide(L)'
;MRIFKQWVLAIALYLALVMEGTRSVYLQPALTYQHGRAGFLLLPIAVLIIAYEDERNEKEIWLALAAGVVADLYFWGIIGIYTFILPALSAFGRWYARVFPELFVFRLLGNIVAITVSCLYTWLVFRLIGWTDLALKAIGFSLLYTAGWTTGISLATYWLWAKLARSYPFLVDLDNYRY
;
A
#
# COMPACT_ATOMS: atom_id res chain seq x y z
N MET A 1 -25.18 -14.79 -0.28
CA MET A 1 -23.80 -15.01 -0.78
C MET A 1 -23.25 -13.86 -1.65
N ARG A 2 -24.05 -13.11 -2.43
CA ARG A 2 -23.54 -11.99 -3.27
C ARG A 2 -22.91 -10.86 -2.46
N ILE A 3 -23.53 -10.43 -1.37
CA ILE A 3 -23.04 -9.32 -0.52
C ILE A 3 -21.65 -9.64 0.07
N PHE A 4 -21.42 -10.86 0.50
CA PHE A 4 -20.13 -11.24 1.09
C PHE A 4 -18.98 -11.12 0.09
N LYS A 5 -19.22 -11.48 -1.19
CA LYS A 5 -18.19 -11.38 -2.24
C LYS A 5 -17.70 -9.94 -2.49
N GLN A 6 -18.58 -8.96 -2.34
CA GLN A 6 -18.25 -7.54 -2.54
C GLN A 6 -17.35 -6.95 -1.43
N TRP A 7 -17.34 -7.60 -0.24
CA TRP A 7 -16.57 -7.15 0.92
C TRP A 7 -15.27 -7.95 1.14
N VAL A 8 -15.02 -8.98 0.34
CA VAL A 8 -13.80 -9.82 0.47
C VAL A 8 -12.54 -8.96 0.39
N LEU A 9 -12.50 -8.01 -0.54
CA LEU A 9 -11.34 -7.14 -0.72
C LEU A 9 -11.12 -6.23 0.50
N ALA A 10 -12.20 -5.68 1.09
CA ALA A 10 -12.12 -4.87 2.31
C ALA A 10 -11.60 -5.70 3.50
N ILE A 11 -12.09 -6.92 3.66
CA ILE A 11 -11.63 -7.85 4.70
C ILE A 11 -10.15 -8.19 4.48
N ALA A 12 -9.74 -8.44 3.24
CA ALA A 12 -8.35 -8.74 2.91
C ALA A 12 -7.41 -7.57 3.23
N LEU A 13 -7.82 -6.32 2.93
CA LEU A 13 -7.04 -5.13 3.29
C LEU A 13 -6.98 -4.92 4.80
N TYR A 14 -8.06 -5.21 5.54
CA TYR A 14 -8.03 -5.18 7.00
C TYR A 14 -7.07 -6.22 7.57
N LEU A 15 -7.04 -7.44 7.02
CA LEU A 15 -6.07 -8.46 7.41
C LEU A 15 -4.63 -8.03 7.06
N ALA A 16 -4.42 -7.37 5.92
CA ALA A 16 -3.12 -6.82 5.56
C ALA A 16 -2.65 -5.77 6.57
N LEU A 17 -3.55 -4.88 7.02
CA LEU A 17 -3.29 -3.90 8.06
C LEU A 17 -2.84 -4.56 9.38
N VAL A 18 -3.60 -5.55 9.86
CA VAL A 18 -3.27 -6.28 11.09
C VAL A 18 -1.94 -7.00 10.95
N MET A 19 -1.68 -7.65 9.81
CA MET A 19 -0.40 -8.30 9.52
C MET A 19 0.76 -7.30 9.48
N GLU A 20 0.56 -6.13 8.88
CA GLU A 20 1.57 -5.06 8.84
C GLU A 20 1.93 -4.63 10.26
N GLY A 21 0.94 -4.33 11.11
CA GLY A 21 1.16 -3.95 12.51
C GLY A 21 1.89 -5.04 13.30
N THR A 22 1.43 -6.27 13.23
CA THR A 22 2.03 -7.41 13.93
C THR A 22 3.46 -7.67 13.45
N ARG A 23 3.66 -7.75 12.12
CA ARG A 23 4.99 -8.03 11.52
C ARG A 23 5.99 -6.91 11.75
N SER A 24 5.57 -5.64 11.76
CA SER A 24 6.46 -4.51 12.04
C SER A 24 7.07 -4.58 13.45
N VAL A 25 6.36 -5.16 14.41
CA VAL A 25 6.85 -5.41 15.77
C VAL A 25 7.78 -6.62 15.82
N TYR A 26 7.34 -7.78 15.32
CA TYR A 26 8.12 -9.02 15.37
C TYR A 26 9.38 -9.01 14.51
N LEU A 27 9.33 -8.34 13.35
CA LEU A 27 10.48 -8.19 12.45
C LEU A 27 11.35 -6.98 12.78
N GLN A 28 11.10 -6.28 13.87
CA GLN A 28 11.88 -5.10 14.26
C GLN A 28 13.40 -5.32 14.22
N PRO A 29 13.96 -6.45 14.73
CA PRO A 29 15.39 -6.71 14.61
C PRO A 29 15.88 -6.81 13.18
N ALA A 30 15.10 -7.44 12.28
CA ALA A 30 15.44 -7.58 10.87
C ALA A 30 15.25 -6.29 10.06
N LEU A 31 14.40 -5.38 10.53
CA LEU A 31 14.13 -4.09 9.89
C LEU A 31 15.10 -2.99 10.35
N THR A 32 15.88 -3.23 11.40
CA THR A 32 16.81 -2.24 11.95
C THR A 32 18.21 -2.49 11.44
N TYR A 33 18.79 -1.47 10.79
CA TYR A 33 20.14 -1.49 10.20
C TYR A 33 21.01 -0.42 10.87
N GLN A 34 22.31 -0.50 10.69
CA GLN A 34 23.28 0.43 11.30
C GLN A 34 23.02 1.90 10.95
N HIS A 35 22.48 2.18 9.75
CA HIS A 35 22.31 3.53 9.23
C HIS A 35 20.87 3.96 9.07
N GLY A 36 19.89 3.11 9.43
CA GLY A 36 18.47 3.42 9.27
C GLY A 36 17.57 2.23 9.56
N ARG A 37 16.27 2.43 9.40
CA ARG A 37 15.25 1.41 9.62
C ARG A 37 14.40 1.24 8.36
N ALA A 38 14.19 -0.01 7.94
CA ALA A 38 13.28 -0.33 6.85
C ALA A 38 11.81 -0.26 7.32
N GLY A 39 10.91 0.18 6.44
CA GLY A 39 9.47 0.05 6.62
C GLY A 39 8.97 -1.31 6.11
N PHE A 40 8.05 -1.93 6.85
CA PHE A 40 7.27 -3.08 6.39
C PHE A 40 5.88 -2.60 6.00
N LEU A 41 5.64 -2.39 4.70
CA LEU A 41 4.49 -1.68 4.14
C LEU A 41 3.64 -2.62 3.28
N LEU A 42 2.92 -3.54 3.92
CA LEU A 42 2.09 -4.53 3.23
C LEU A 42 0.79 -3.91 2.68
N LEU A 43 0.14 -3.06 3.47
CA LEU A 43 -1.14 -2.43 3.10
C LEU A 43 -1.00 -1.47 1.89
N PRO A 44 -0.03 -0.54 1.84
CA PRO A 44 0.22 0.30 0.67
C PRO A 44 0.52 -0.51 -0.59
N ILE A 45 1.32 -1.58 -0.47
CA ILE A 45 1.63 -2.49 -1.59
C ILE A 45 0.36 -3.20 -2.08
N ALA A 46 -0.48 -3.69 -1.16
CA ALA A 46 -1.75 -4.32 -1.49
C ALA A 46 -2.67 -3.39 -2.29
N VAL A 47 -2.85 -2.14 -1.82
CA VAL A 47 -3.66 -1.12 -2.50
C VAL A 47 -3.13 -0.83 -3.91
N LEU A 48 -1.81 -0.72 -4.07
CA LEU A 48 -1.19 -0.50 -5.39
C LEU A 48 -1.45 -1.68 -6.35
N ILE A 49 -1.22 -2.91 -5.90
CA ILE A 49 -1.41 -4.09 -6.76
C ILE A 49 -2.89 -4.24 -7.15
N ILE A 50 -3.81 -4.00 -6.22
CA ILE A 50 -5.24 -4.00 -6.50
C ILE A 50 -5.57 -2.95 -7.58
N ALA A 51 -5.06 -1.73 -7.44
CA ALA A 51 -5.29 -0.65 -8.40
C ALA A 51 -4.67 -0.91 -9.79
N TYR A 52 -3.60 -1.71 -9.88
CA TYR A 52 -3.04 -2.14 -11.15
C TYR A 52 -3.91 -3.17 -11.88
N GLU A 53 -4.61 -4.02 -11.13
CA GLU A 53 -5.39 -5.12 -11.69
C GLU A 53 -6.84 -4.74 -11.99
N ASP A 54 -7.40 -3.76 -11.29
CA ASP A 54 -8.76 -3.26 -11.49
C ASP A 54 -8.75 -1.74 -11.77
N GLU A 55 -8.10 -1.33 -12.85
CA GLU A 55 -7.93 0.06 -13.23
C GLU A 55 -9.25 0.81 -13.53
N ARG A 56 -10.33 0.08 -13.84
CA ARG A 56 -11.64 0.63 -14.21
C ARG A 56 -12.54 0.93 -13.01
N ASN A 57 -12.29 0.33 -11.87
CA ASN A 57 -13.13 0.44 -10.70
C ASN A 57 -12.77 1.65 -9.84
N GLU A 58 -13.41 2.78 -10.09
CA GLU A 58 -13.20 4.00 -9.30
C GLU A 58 -13.64 3.88 -7.83
N LYS A 59 -14.52 2.91 -7.50
CA LYS A 59 -15.00 2.72 -6.12
C LYS A 59 -13.90 2.25 -5.17
N GLU A 60 -12.81 1.69 -5.70
CA GLU A 60 -11.64 1.30 -4.91
C GLU A 60 -10.91 2.49 -4.27
N ILE A 61 -11.07 3.72 -4.79
CA ILE A 61 -10.55 4.91 -4.10
C ILE A 61 -11.21 5.08 -2.74
N TRP A 62 -12.52 4.86 -2.66
CA TRP A 62 -13.27 4.95 -1.40
C TRP A 62 -12.87 3.84 -0.43
N LEU A 63 -12.59 2.65 -0.95
CA LEU A 63 -12.04 1.55 -0.16
C LEU A 63 -10.66 1.90 0.38
N ALA A 64 -9.78 2.45 -0.45
CA ALA A 64 -8.45 2.91 -0.05
C ALA A 64 -8.52 4.05 0.98
N LEU A 65 -9.47 4.99 0.82
CA LEU A 65 -9.71 6.05 1.79
C LEU A 65 -10.15 5.47 3.14
N ALA A 66 -11.13 4.56 3.15
CA ALA A 66 -11.60 3.91 4.36
C ALA A 66 -10.50 3.11 5.06
N ALA A 67 -9.71 2.34 4.28
CA ALA A 67 -8.54 1.63 4.80
C ALA A 67 -7.51 2.59 5.38
N GLY A 68 -7.31 3.78 4.76
CA GLY A 68 -6.41 4.81 5.26
C GLY A 68 -6.84 5.39 6.60
N VAL A 69 -8.13 5.70 6.76
CA VAL A 69 -8.67 6.18 8.05
C VAL A 69 -8.46 5.13 9.15
N VAL A 70 -8.76 3.87 8.87
CA VAL A 70 -8.56 2.78 9.84
C VAL A 70 -7.08 2.61 10.17
N ALA A 71 -6.19 2.68 9.17
CA ALA A 71 -4.74 2.58 9.35
C ALA A 71 -4.18 3.72 10.21
N ASP A 72 -4.61 4.95 9.95
CA ASP A 72 -4.19 6.13 10.72
C ASP A 72 -4.59 6.03 12.18
N LEU A 73 -5.84 5.60 12.46
CA LEU A 73 -6.31 5.37 13.82
C LEU A 73 -5.55 4.22 14.51
N TYR A 74 -5.22 3.17 13.76
CA TYR A 74 -4.54 1.99 14.28
C TYR A 74 -3.06 2.26 14.60
N PHE A 75 -2.33 2.96 13.71
CA PHE A 75 -0.89 3.16 13.86
C PHE A 75 -0.51 4.44 14.62
N TRP A 76 -1.25 5.52 14.41
CA TRP A 76 -0.81 6.86 14.82
C TRP A 76 -1.80 7.57 15.74
N GLY A 77 -3.08 7.20 15.71
CA GLY A 77 -4.14 7.93 16.38
C GLY A 77 -4.43 9.32 15.81
N ILE A 78 -3.81 9.67 14.68
CA ILE A 78 -3.97 10.95 13.97
C ILE A 78 -4.37 10.65 12.54
N ILE A 79 -5.49 11.24 12.08
CA ILE A 79 -5.98 11.08 10.71
C ILE A 79 -5.23 12.06 9.78
N GLY A 80 -4.75 11.59 8.62
CA GLY A 80 -4.18 12.43 7.58
C GLY A 80 -2.92 11.88 6.90
N ILE A 81 -2.33 10.80 7.40
CA ILE A 81 -1.15 10.16 6.81
C ILE A 81 -1.60 9.10 5.80
N TYR A 82 -2.08 7.95 6.27
CA TYR A 82 -2.57 6.88 5.40
C TYR A 82 -3.89 7.25 4.71
N THR A 83 -4.73 8.06 5.36
CA THR A 83 -5.97 8.61 4.77
C THR A 83 -5.70 9.38 3.48
N PHE A 84 -4.55 10.02 3.34
CA PHE A 84 -4.14 10.72 2.12
C PHE A 84 -3.33 9.81 1.19
N ILE A 85 -2.36 9.06 1.73
CA ILE A 85 -1.46 8.20 0.96
C ILE A 85 -2.23 7.12 0.19
N LEU A 86 -3.13 6.36 0.84
CA LEU A 86 -3.73 5.20 0.21
C LEU A 86 -4.65 5.54 -0.98
N PRO A 87 -5.52 6.55 -0.93
CA PRO A 87 -6.25 6.99 -2.11
C PRO A 87 -5.33 7.53 -3.21
N ALA A 88 -4.26 8.25 -2.85
CA ALA A 88 -3.28 8.73 -3.81
C ALA A 88 -2.55 7.57 -4.51
N LEU A 89 -2.17 6.51 -3.76
CA LEU A 89 -1.59 5.30 -4.31
C LEU A 89 -2.56 4.55 -5.23
N SER A 90 -3.85 4.46 -4.83
CA SER A 90 -4.89 3.86 -5.66
C SER A 90 -5.09 4.63 -6.98
N ALA A 91 -5.10 5.97 -6.93
CA ALA A 91 -5.19 6.81 -8.12
C ALA A 91 -3.95 6.69 -9.00
N PHE A 92 -2.74 6.72 -8.39
CA PHE A 92 -1.47 6.54 -9.08
C PHE A 92 -1.38 5.16 -9.74
N GLY A 93 -1.77 4.08 -9.04
CA GLY A 93 -1.74 2.72 -9.56
C GLY A 93 -2.58 2.56 -10.82
N ARG A 94 -3.80 3.09 -10.84
CA ARG A 94 -4.67 3.08 -12.02
C ARG A 94 -4.11 3.91 -13.17
N TRP A 95 -3.61 5.10 -12.89
CA TRP A 95 -2.94 5.91 -13.91
C TRP A 95 -1.73 5.18 -14.50
N TYR A 96 -0.91 4.61 -13.62
CA TYR A 96 0.30 3.88 -14.02
C TYR A 96 -0.02 2.64 -14.87
N ALA A 97 -1.06 1.88 -14.52
CA ALA A 97 -1.50 0.71 -15.27
C ALA A 97 -1.97 1.05 -16.70
N ARG A 98 -2.54 2.24 -16.90
CA ARG A 98 -2.96 2.72 -18.23
C ARG A 98 -1.81 3.18 -19.13
N VAL A 99 -0.72 3.66 -18.51
CA VAL A 99 0.42 4.26 -19.24
C VAL A 99 1.48 3.21 -19.54
N PHE A 100 1.73 2.29 -18.63
CA PHE A 100 2.80 1.31 -18.72
C PHE A 100 2.27 -0.09 -19.08
N PRO A 101 3.07 -0.89 -19.82
CA PRO A 101 2.67 -2.24 -20.19
C PRO A 101 2.51 -3.15 -18.97
N GLU A 102 1.64 -4.15 -19.08
CA GLU A 102 1.32 -5.12 -18.01
C GLU A 102 2.47 -6.09 -17.66
N LEU A 103 3.71 -5.67 -17.82
CA LEU A 103 4.87 -6.46 -17.46
C LEU A 103 5.12 -6.35 -15.96
N PHE A 104 5.34 -7.48 -15.31
CA PHE A 104 5.60 -7.56 -13.87
C PHE A 104 6.72 -6.63 -13.40
N VAL A 105 7.79 -6.48 -14.21
CA VAL A 105 8.94 -5.61 -13.88
C VAL A 105 8.51 -4.15 -13.75
N PHE A 106 7.66 -3.64 -14.67
CA PHE A 106 7.15 -2.26 -14.58
C PHE A 106 6.29 -2.06 -13.35
N ARG A 107 5.42 -3.03 -13.01
CA ARG A 107 4.59 -2.97 -11.80
C ARG A 107 5.43 -3.00 -10.53
N LEU A 108 6.52 -3.78 -10.50
CA LEU A 108 7.46 -3.79 -9.39
C LEU A 108 8.19 -2.44 -9.23
N LEU A 109 8.66 -1.85 -10.33
CA LEU A 109 9.26 -0.51 -10.33
C LEU A 109 8.26 0.54 -9.85
N GLY A 110 7.03 0.49 -10.33
CA GLY A 110 5.94 1.36 -9.87
C GLY A 110 5.71 1.25 -8.36
N ASN A 111 5.72 0.04 -7.79
CA ASN A 111 5.62 -0.18 -6.35
C ASN A 111 6.78 0.47 -5.59
N ILE A 112 8.01 0.26 -6.03
CA ILE A 112 9.20 0.83 -5.37
C ILE A 112 9.13 2.36 -5.37
N VAL A 113 8.82 2.97 -6.51
CA VAL A 113 8.71 4.44 -6.62
C VAL A 113 7.60 4.97 -5.74
N ALA A 114 6.40 4.39 -5.82
CA ALA A 114 5.23 4.85 -5.08
C ALA A 114 5.43 4.71 -3.56
N ILE A 115 5.99 3.61 -3.09
CA ILE A 115 6.30 3.40 -1.68
C ILE A 115 7.40 4.34 -1.20
N THR A 116 8.44 4.60 -2.00
CA THR A 116 9.48 5.57 -1.68
C THR A 116 8.90 6.97 -1.50
N VAL A 117 8.03 7.41 -2.41
CA VAL A 117 7.33 8.70 -2.30
C VAL A 117 6.45 8.75 -1.06
N SER A 118 5.73 7.67 -0.74
CA SER A 118 4.90 7.57 0.45
C SER A 118 5.72 7.69 1.75
N CYS A 119 6.88 7.05 1.81
CA CYS A 119 7.80 7.18 2.95
C CYS A 119 8.34 8.60 3.10
N LEU A 120 8.69 9.25 2.00
CA LEU A 120 9.13 10.66 2.01
C LEU A 120 8.03 11.58 2.51
N TYR A 121 6.79 11.39 2.05
CA TYR A 121 5.63 12.14 2.52
C TYR A 121 5.42 11.94 4.03
N THR A 122 5.42 10.71 4.52
CA THR A 122 5.25 10.40 5.94
C THR A 122 6.34 11.07 6.77
N TRP A 123 7.60 11.01 6.33
CA TRP A 123 8.70 11.70 6.99
C TRP A 123 8.51 13.21 7.01
N LEU A 124 8.10 13.80 5.88
CA LEU A 124 7.87 15.24 5.78
C LEU A 124 6.79 15.68 6.77
N VAL A 125 5.67 14.95 6.83
CA VAL A 125 4.58 15.22 7.77
C VAL A 125 5.10 15.13 9.22
N PHE A 126 5.83 14.08 9.58
CA PHE A 126 6.37 13.92 10.94
C PHE A 126 7.37 15.02 11.30
N ARG A 127 8.16 15.48 10.34
CA ARG A 127 9.08 16.58 10.54
C ARG A 127 8.36 17.92 10.76
N LEU A 128 7.28 18.17 10.01
CA LEU A 128 6.47 19.37 10.15
C LEU A 128 5.73 19.44 11.50
N ILE A 129 5.30 18.28 12.02
CA ILE A 129 4.63 18.16 13.33
C ILE A 129 5.67 18.18 14.49
N GLY A 130 6.96 18.07 14.20
CA GLY A 130 8.00 18.03 15.21
C GLY A 130 8.18 16.65 15.89
N TRP A 131 7.69 15.57 15.25
CA TRP A 131 7.82 14.22 15.77
C TRP A 131 9.14 13.54 15.41
N THR A 132 9.89 14.08 14.47
CA THR A 132 11.18 13.52 14.04
C THR A 132 12.16 14.62 13.68
N ASP A 133 13.41 14.45 14.15
CA ASP A 133 14.56 15.28 13.79
C ASP A 133 15.54 14.53 12.88
N LEU A 134 15.11 13.42 12.27
CA LEU A 134 15.96 12.59 11.42
C LEU A 134 16.52 13.41 10.26
N ALA A 135 17.85 13.39 10.14
CA ALA A 135 18.55 14.05 9.04
C ALA A 135 18.21 13.39 7.70
N LEU A 136 18.22 14.17 6.63
CA LEU A 136 17.94 13.70 5.26
C LEU A 136 18.83 12.51 4.84
N LYS A 137 20.07 12.47 5.30
CA LYS A 137 20.99 11.35 5.03
C LYS A 137 20.51 10.01 5.64
N ALA A 138 20.01 10.04 6.87
CA ALA A 138 19.50 8.85 7.56
C ALA A 138 18.24 8.31 6.86
N ILE A 139 17.41 9.19 6.32
CA ILE A 139 16.25 8.82 5.54
C ILE A 139 16.63 8.16 4.22
N GLY A 140 17.67 8.66 3.52
CA GLY A 140 18.14 8.04 2.30
C GLY A 140 18.45 6.55 2.47
N PHE A 141 19.15 6.18 3.56
CA PHE A 141 19.39 4.78 3.88
C PHE A 141 18.11 4.01 4.23
N SER A 142 17.22 4.60 4.99
CA SER A 142 15.93 3.98 5.34
C SER A 142 15.07 3.71 4.10
N LEU A 143 15.05 4.62 3.12
CA LEU A 143 14.37 4.43 1.86
C LEU A 143 14.96 3.30 1.03
N LEU A 144 16.28 3.19 0.98
CA LEU A 144 16.97 2.11 0.27
C LEU A 144 16.62 0.73 0.87
N TYR A 145 16.66 0.61 2.19
CA TYR A 145 16.26 -0.62 2.88
C TYR A 145 14.76 -0.92 2.70
N THR A 146 13.91 0.11 2.76
CA THR A 146 12.47 -0.04 2.50
C THR A 146 12.20 -0.49 1.07
N ALA A 147 12.93 0.02 0.08
CA ALA A 147 12.82 -0.42 -1.31
C ALA A 147 13.16 -1.92 -1.46
N GLY A 148 14.20 -2.41 -0.77
CA GLY A 148 14.54 -3.83 -0.74
C GLY A 148 13.41 -4.69 -0.14
N TRP A 149 12.86 -4.29 0.99
CA TRP A 149 11.72 -4.97 1.62
C TRP A 149 10.46 -4.89 0.76
N THR A 150 10.16 -3.74 0.14
CA THR A 150 9.05 -3.56 -0.81
C THR A 150 9.15 -4.54 -1.97
N THR A 151 10.35 -4.72 -2.51
CA THR A 151 10.61 -5.70 -3.57
C THR A 151 10.28 -7.12 -3.10
N GLY A 152 10.80 -7.53 -1.94
CA GLY A 152 10.53 -8.85 -1.36
C GLY A 152 9.05 -9.09 -1.07
N ILE A 153 8.36 -8.14 -0.45
CA ILE A 153 6.93 -8.23 -0.14
C ILE A 153 6.11 -8.28 -1.43
N SER A 154 6.43 -7.42 -2.41
CA SER A 154 5.73 -7.40 -3.70
C SER A 154 5.88 -8.74 -4.43
N LEU A 155 7.08 -9.32 -4.48
CA LEU A 155 7.32 -10.64 -5.08
C LEU A 155 6.50 -11.74 -4.37
N ALA A 156 6.48 -11.73 -3.05
CA ALA A 156 5.81 -12.75 -2.26
C ALA A 156 4.28 -12.66 -2.33
N THR A 157 3.73 -11.45 -2.43
CA THR A 157 2.28 -11.21 -2.27
C THR A 157 1.56 -10.78 -3.54
N TYR A 158 2.30 -10.44 -4.61
CA TYR A 158 1.72 -9.96 -5.87
C TYR A 158 0.59 -10.85 -6.39
N TRP A 159 0.86 -12.15 -6.51
CA TRP A 159 -0.10 -13.10 -7.05
C TRP A 159 -1.38 -13.18 -6.19
N LEU A 160 -1.25 -13.07 -4.87
CA LEU A 160 -2.39 -13.08 -3.95
C LEU A 160 -3.30 -11.87 -4.20
N TRP A 161 -2.73 -10.67 -4.21
CA TRP A 161 -3.47 -9.42 -4.40
C TRP A 161 -4.08 -9.31 -5.79
N ALA A 162 -3.33 -9.69 -6.81
CA ALA A 162 -3.80 -9.73 -8.20
C ALA A 162 -5.00 -10.69 -8.36
N LYS A 163 -4.92 -11.88 -7.76
CA LYS A 163 -6.02 -12.84 -7.77
C LYS A 163 -7.25 -12.32 -7.03
N LEU A 164 -7.06 -11.69 -5.87
CA LEU A 164 -8.16 -11.12 -5.10
C LEU A 164 -8.86 -9.99 -5.86
N ALA A 165 -8.12 -9.06 -6.44
CA ALA A 165 -8.66 -7.96 -7.22
C ALA A 165 -9.49 -8.45 -8.42
N ARG A 166 -8.96 -9.40 -9.20
CA ARG A 166 -9.65 -9.96 -10.36
C ARG A 166 -10.88 -10.80 -10.01
N SER A 167 -10.86 -11.49 -8.85
CA SER A 167 -11.94 -12.41 -8.46
C SER A 167 -13.05 -11.74 -7.66
N TYR A 168 -12.74 -10.66 -6.95
CA TYR A 168 -13.64 -10.00 -6.01
C TYR A 168 -13.57 -8.47 -6.11
N PRO A 169 -13.92 -7.87 -7.26
CA PRO A 169 -13.91 -6.41 -7.42
C PRO A 169 -14.85 -5.75 -6.40
N PHE A 170 -14.41 -4.64 -5.82
CA PHE A 170 -15.15 -3.96 -4.75
C PHE A 170 -16.41 -3.28 -5.26
N LEU A 171 -17.58 -3.60 -4.66
CA LEU A 171 -18.89 -3.02 -4.96
C LEU A 171 -19.29 -3.04 -6.45
N VAL A 172 -18.80 -4.01 -7.21
CA VAL A 172 -19.17 -4.20 -8.61
C VAL A 172 -19.99 -5.46 -8.76
N ASP A 173 -21.05 -5.39 -9.59
CA ASP A 173 -21.85 -6.56 -9.96
C ASP A 173 -21.12 -7.28 -11.11
N LEU A 174 -20.59 -8.47 -10.83
CA LEU A 174 -19.77 -9.24 -11.78
C LEU A 174 -20.52 -9.59 -13.08
N ASP A 175 -21.86 -9.61 -13.04
CA ASP A 175 -22.67 -9.90 -14.20
C ASP A 175 -22.66 -8.76 -15.25
N ASN A 176 -22.37 -7.52 -14.81
CA ASN A 176 -22.32 -6.31 -15.65
C ASN A 176 -20.89 -5.86 -15.99
N TYR A 177 -19.85 -6.47 -15.41
CA TYR A 177 -18.46 -5.97 -15.51
C TYR A 177 -17.62 -6.69 -16.57
N ARG A 178 -18.11 -7.78 -17.14
CA ARG A 178 -17.36 -8.62 -18.09
C ARG A 178 -17.59 -8.29 -19.59
N TYR A 179 -18.13 -7.12 -19.89
CA TYR A 179 -18.34 -6.67 -21.27
C TYR A 179 -17.50 -5.46 -21.63
#